data_b1e100fc0d5177018986d87b2b52996b
#
_entry.id   b1e100fc0d5177018986d87b2b52996b
#
_cell.length_a   1.000
_cell.length_b   1.000
_cell.length_c   1.000
_cell.angle_alpha   90.00
_cell.angle_beta   90.00
_cell.angle_gamma   90.00
#
_symmetry.space_group_name_H-M   'P 1'
#
loop_
_entity.id
_entity.type
_entity.pdbx_description
1 polymer ?
#
loop_
_entity_poly.entity_id
_entity_poly.type
_entity_poly.pdbx_seq_one_letter_code
_entity_poly.pdbx_strand_id
1 'polypeptide(L)'
;MARKTIVFTVEADNRDKGKTFKITEMPARKAEEWAIQVACAVMGAGVSVPDDVMSAIGAAVAPAPAVEDQAALELYESVMASGMAGLAKWGLTSLAKVPFAQSKPLLDELLTCVKFVGGNGIETPLVDEGQIEEISTWTRLKIEAFKLHVAFVKATAN
;
A
#
# COMPACT_ATOMS: atom_id res chain seq x y z
N MET A 1 -14.31 -14.71 1.90
CA MET A 1 -14.16 -13.59 0.94
C MET A 1 -12.77 -13.66 0.29
N ALA A 2 -12.71 -13.36 -0.99
CA ALA A 2 -11.43 -13.30 -1.69
C ALA A 2 -10.65 -12.04 -1.27
N ARG A 3 -9.33 -12.16 -1.11
CA ARG A 3 -8.42 -11.04 -0.86
C ARG A 3 -8.44 -10.06 -2.03
N LYS A 4 -8.28 -8.78 -1.76
CA LYS A 4 -8.19 -7.75 -2.81
C LYS A 4 -6.97 -8.01 -3.68
N THR A 5 -7.15 -7.82 -4.96
CA THR A 5 -6.11 -8.01 -5.97
C THR A 5 -6.16 -6.89 -6.98
N ILE A 6 -5.00 -6.38 -7.36
CA ILE A 6 -4.85 -5.43 -8.46
C ILE A 6 -3.88 -5.99 -9.49
N VAL A 7 -4.07 -5.60 -10.73
CA VAL A 7 -3.16 -5.90 -11.84
C VAL A 7 -2.47 -4.61 -12.24
N PHE A 8 -1.16 -4.64 -12.27
CA PHE A 8 -0.32 -3.52 -12.68
C PHE A 8 0.45 -3.88 -13.95
N THR A 9 0.31 -3.07 -14.98
CA THR A 9 1.05 -3.20 -16.24
C THR A 9 1.98 -2.01 -16.39
N VAL A 10 3.23 -2.26 -16.76
CA VAL A 10 4.21 -1.21 -17.00
C VAL A 10 3.90 -0.50 -18.32
N GLU A 11 3.52 0.77 -18.23
CA GLU A 11 3.20 1.61 -19.40
C GLU A 11 4.40 2.48 -19.81
N ALA A 12 5.37 2.68 -18.90
CA ALA A 12 6.56 3.48 -19.18
C ALA A 12 7.34 2.93 -20.38
N ASP A 13 7.87 3.82 -21.21
CA ASP A 13 8.65 3.46 -22.39
C ASP A 13 10.08 3.08 -22.00
N ASN A 14 10.23 1.90 -21.41
CA ASN A 14 11.47 1.34 -20.93
C ASN A 14 11.53 -0.18 -21.21
N ARG A 15 12.57 -0.86 -20.72
CA ARG A 15 12.80 -2.31 -20.94
C ARG A 15 11.71 -3.21 -20.35
N ASP A 16 10.97 -2.71 -19.36
CA ASP A 16 9.89 -3.46 -18.71
C ASP A 16 8.51 -3.17 -19.31
N LYS A 17 8.42 -2.35 -20.36
CA LYS A 17 7.16 -1.98 -20.99
C LYS A 17 6.32 -3.21 -21.37
N GLY A 18 5.06 -3.20 -20.97
CA GLY A 18 4.10 -4.27 -21.24
C GLY A 18 4.17 -5.44 -20.25
N LYS A 19 5.18 -5.49 -19.37
CA LYS A 19 5.23 -6.50 -18.30
C LYS A 19 4.07 -6.28 -17.33
N THR A 20 3.45 -7.38 -16.91
CA THR A 20 2.26 -7.35 -16.05
C THR A 20 2.55 -8.06 -14.73
N PHE A 21 2.08 -7.46 -13.65
CA PHE A 21 2.22 -7.97 -12.30
C PHE A 21 0.86 -8.02 -11.61
N LYS A 22 0.65 -9.03 -10.80
CA LYS A 22 -0.54 -9.19 -9.96
C LYS A 22 -0.16 -8.98 -8.51
N ILE A 23 -0.81 -8.05 -7.84
CA ILE A 23 -0.58 -7.72 -6.43
C ILE A 23 -1.81 -8.15 -5.65
N THR A 24 -1.62 -9.05 -4.68
CA THR A 24 -2.70 -9.55 -3.82
C THR A 24 -2.42 -9.13 -2.38
N GLU A 25 -3.39 -8.57 -1.70
CA GLU A 25 -3.23 -8.17 -0.31
C GLU A 25 -2.82 -9.33 0.61
N MET A 26 -2.08 -9.02 1.66
CA MET A 26 -1.73 -9.98 2.71
C MET A 26 -3.00 -10.52 3.38
N PRO A 27 -2.95 -11.73 3.98
CA PRO A 27 -3.98 -12.16 4.93
C PRO A 27 -4.13 -11.11 6.05
N ALA A 28 -5.34 -10.89 6.53
CA ALA A 28 -5.66 -9.80 7.47
C ALA A 28 -4.72 -9.74 8.69
N ARG A 29 -4.45 -10.88 9.32
CA ARG A 29 -3.52 -10.94 10.47
C ARG A 29 -2.10 -10.51 10.09
N LYS A 30 -1.61 -10.97 8.95
CA LYS A 30 -0.27 -10.62 8.47
C LYS A 30 -0.18 -9.13 8.11
N ALA A 31 -1.23 -8.59 7.51
CA ALA A 31 -1.33 -7.17 7.19
C ALA A 31 -1.32 -6.29 8.45
N GLU A 32 -2.04 -6.71 9.50
CA GLU A 32 -2.04 -6.03 10.81
C GLU A 32 -0.64 -6.05 11.44
N GLU A 33 -0.01 -7.22 11.53
CA GLU A 33 1.35 -7.38 12.08
C GLU A 33 2.36 -6.50 11.31
N TRP A 34 2.27 -6.51 9.99
CA TRP A 34 3.11 -5.67 9.13
C TRP A 34 2.87 -4.18 9.38
N ALA A 35 1.62 -3.73 9.47
CA ALA A 35 1.28 -2.33 9.74
C ALA A 35 1.82 -1.87 11.11
N ILE A 36 1.72 -2.72 12.13
CA ILE A 36 2.28 -2.44 13.47
C ILE A 36 3.81 -2.32 13.40
N GLN A 37 4.48 -3.21 12.68
CA GLN A 37 5.95 -3.15 12.51
C GLN A 37 6.38 -1.86 11.81
N VAL A 38 5.66 -1.45 10.75
CA VAL A 38 5.91 -0.18 10.06
C VAL A 38 5.72 1.00 11.02
N ALA A 39 4.63 1.03 11.78
CA ALA A 39 4.36 2.08 12.74
C ALA A 39 5.45 2.17 13.83
N CYS A 40 5.86 1.04 14.38
CA CYS A 40 6.95 0.98 15.38
C CYS A 40 8.28 1.48 14.80
N ALA A 41 8.63 1.06 13.60
CA ALA A 41 9.86 1.49 12.93
C ALA A 41 9.87 3.01 12.66
N VAL A 42 8.76 3.54 12.16
CA VAL A 42 8.61 4.97 11.85
C VAL A 42 8.63 5.83 13.11
N MET A 43 7.90 5.43 14.15
CA MET A 43 7.91 6.15 15.43
C MET A 43 9.27 6.05 16.13
N GLY A 44 9.93 4.90 16.05
CA GLY A 44 11.28 4.69 16.58
C GLY A 44 12.33 5.56 15.89
N ALA A 45 12.11 5.94 14.64
CA ALA A 45 12.96 6.88 13.89
C ALA A 45 12.68 8.36 14.19
N GLY A 46 11.75 8.67 15.13
CA GLY A 46 11.41 10.04 15.53
C GLY A 46 10.59 10.81 14.48
N VAL A 47 9.92 10.12 13.57
CA VAL A 47 9.07 10.76 12.55
C VAL A 47 7.74 11.17 13.18
N SER A 48 7.39 12.45 13.05
CA SER A 48 6.08 12.97 13.48
C SER A 48 4.98 12.56 12.50
N VAL A 49 3.78 12.32 13.03
CA VAL A 49 2.59 12.04 12.21
C VAL A 49 1.92 13.36 11.84
N PRO A 50 1.75 13.68 10.55
CA PRO A 50 1.01 14.86 10.13
C PRO A 50 -0.46 14.84 10.54
N ASP A 51 -1.06 16.02 10.71
CA ASP A 51 -2.45 16.16 11.18
C ASP A 51 -3.48 15.56 10.21
N ASP A 52 -3.22 15.64 8.91
CA ASP A 52 -4.07 15.02 7.87
C ASP A 52 -4.05 13.49 7.96
N VAL A 53 -2.90 12.90 8.28
CA VAL A 53 -2.75 11.46 8.52
C VAL A 53 -3.46 11.05 9.81
N MET A 54 -3.31 11.85 10.88
CA MET A 54 -4.02 11.61 12.14
C MET A 54 -5.54 11.70 11.96
N SER A 55 -6.00 12.67 11.18
CA SER A 55 -7.42 12.82 10.85
C SER A 55 -7.95 11.63 10.06
N ALA A 56 -7.17 11.10 9.10
CA ALA A 56 -7.52 9.92 8.34
C ALA A 56 -7.63 8.66 9.21
N ILE A 57 -6.69 8.48 10.15
CA ILE A 57 -6.73 7.37 11.12
C ILE A 57 -7.97 7.51 12.02
N GLY A 58 -8.24 8.70 12.52
CA GLY A 58 -9.42 8.98 13.33
C GLY A 58 -10.73 8.68 12.60
N ALA A 59 -10.83 9.11 11.34
CA ALA A 59 -11.99 8.82 10.49
C ALA A 59 -12.14 7.32 10.18
N ALA A 60 -11.03 6.59 10.05
CA ALA A 60 -11.04 5.16 9.76
C ALA A 60 -11.54 4.31 10.94
N VAL A 61 -11.30 4.75 12.18
CA VAL A 61 -11.76 4.05 13.39
C VAL A 61 -13.12 4.55 13.89
N ALA A 62 -13.60 5.70 13.40
CA ALA A 62 -14.93 6.21 13.70
C ALA A 62 -15.99 5.50 12.86
N PRO A 63 -17.21 5.31 13.38
CA PRO A 63 -18.31 4.79 12.59
C PRO A 63 -18.63 5.77 11.43
N ALA A 64 -18.88 5.21 10.23
CA ALA A 64 -19.31 6.02 9.10
C ALA A 64 -20.64 6.72 9.40
N PRO A 65 -20.85 7.95 8.89
CA PRO A 65 -22.14 8.65 9.01
C PRO A 65 -23.28 7.82 8.44
N ALA A 66 -24.50 8.03 8.95
CA ALA A 66 -25.68 7.38 8.41
C ALA A 66 -25.90 7.78 6.94
N VAL A 67 -26.34 6.83 6.13
CA VAL A 67 -26.59 7.05 4.68
C VAL A 67 -27.63 8.16 4.41
N GLU A 68 -28.46 8.44 5.41
CA GLU A 68 -29.50 9.49 5.36
C GLU A 68 -28.90 10.90 5.48
N ASP A 69 -27.70 11.05 6.03
CA ASP A 69 -26.99 12.33 6.09
C ASP A 69 -25.97 12.44 4.93
N GLN A 70 -26.48 12.82 3.76
CA GLN A 70 -25.70 12.90 2.53
C GLN A 70 -24.50 13.85 2.65
N ALA A 71 -24.67 15.00 3.30
CA ALA A 71 -23.59 15.97 3.46
C ALA A 71 -22.47 15.46 4.36
N ALA A 72 -22.80 14.79 5.46
CA ALA A 72 -21.84 14.18 6.34
C ALA A 72 -21.12 13.01 5.67
N LEU A 73 -21.83 12.22 4.85
CA LEU A 73 -21.25 11.11 4.10
C LEU A 73 -20.25 11.60 3.04
N GLU A 74 -20.61 12.62 2.25
CA GLU A 74 -19.71 13.22 1.26
C GLU A 74 -18.45 13.80 1.89
N LEU A 75 -18.59 14.50 3.03
CA LEU A 75 -17.44 15.00 3.79
C LEU A 75 -16.55 13.86 4.29
N TYR A 76 -17.15 12.82 4.85
CA TYR A 76 -16.44 11.63 5.33
C TYR A 76 -15.67 10.95 4.20
N GLU A 77 -16.29 10.73 3.05
CA GLU A 77 -15.66 10.12 1.86
C GLU A 77 -14.52 11.00 1.33
N SER A 78 -14.69 12.32 1.31
CA SER A 78 -13.64 13.27 0.91
C SER A 78 -12.45 13.23 1.85
N VAL A 79 -12.68 13.24 3.16
CA VAL A 79 -11.61 13.14 4.18
C VAL A 79 -10.90 11.79 4.08
N MET A 80 -11.64 10.71 3.90
CA MET A 80 -11.05 9.37 3.74
C MET A 80 -10.20 9.27 2.48
N ALA A 81 -10.67 9.76 1.34
CA ALA A 81 -9.93 9.73 0.08
C ALA A 81 -8.64 10.56 0.16
N SER A 82 -8.72 11.78 0.68
CA SER A 82 -7.58 12.69 0.87
C SER A 82 -6.60 12.15 1.90
N GLY A 83 -7.09 11.66 3.03
CA GLY A 83 -6.28 11.12 4.10
C GLY A 83 -5.57 9.82 3.72
N MET A 84 -6.19 8.96 2.88
CA MET A 84 -5.55 7.73 2.40
C MET A 84 -4.38 8.02 1.47
N ALA A 85 -4.49 9.02 0.60
CA ALA A 85 -3.36 9.46 -0.24
C ALA A 85 -2.23 10.04 0.62
N GLY A 86 -2.58 10.85 1.63
CA GLY A 86 -1.65 11.40 2.61
C GLY A 86 -0.95 10.31 3.42
N LEU A 87 -1.70 9.32 3.89
CA LEU A 87 -1.17 8.19 4.64
C LEU A 87 -0.19 7.35 3.82
N ALA A 88 -0.51 7.06 2.56
CA ALA A 88 0.39 6.34 1.66
C ALA A 88 1.69 7.13 1.39
N LYS A 89 1.58 8.41 1.10
CA LYS A 89 2.73 9.29 0.88
C LYS A 89 3.58 9.43 2.13
N TRP A 90 2.95 9.68 3.28
CA TRP A 90 3.63 9.80 4.55
C TRP A 90 4.34 8.49 4.93
N GLY A 91 3.67 7.34 4.81
CA GLY A 91 4.23 6.04 5.16
C GLY A 91 5.47 5.70 4.35
N LEU A 92 5.43 5.88 3.03
CA LEU A 92 6.59 5.62 2.15
C LEU A 92 7.73 6.61 2.40
N THR A 93 7.41 7.90 2.57
CA THR A 93 8.41 8.93 2.87
C THR A 93 9.04 8.70 4.25
N SER A 94 8.25 8.26 5.21
CA SER A 94 8.72 7.98 6.57
C SER A 94 9.60 6.74 6.62
N LEU A 95 9.30 5.71 5.86
CA LEU A 95 10.17 4.54 5.72
C LEU A 95 11.56 4.89 5.15
N ALA A 96 11.66 5.95 4.35
CA ALA A 96 12.95 6.45 3.88
C ALA A 96 13.83 7.05 4.99
N LYS A 97 13.23 7.45 6.13
CA LYS A 97 13.94 7.94 7.32
C LYS A 97 14.30 6.85 8.31
N VAL A 98 13.74 5.67 8.17
CA VAL A 98 14.06 4.50 8.98
C VAL A 98 15.39 3.92 8.51
N PRO A 99 16.29 3.47 9.41
CA PRO A 99 17.52 2.78 9.01
C PRO A 99 17.25 1.63 8.05
N PHE A 100 18.05 1.53 6.99
CA PHE A 100 17.81 0.58 5.90
C PHE A 100 17.69 -0.88 6.38
N ALA A 101 18.48 -1.27 7.39
CA ALA A 101 18.40 -2.60 7.99
C ALA A 101 17.02 -2.93 8.59
N GLN A 102 16.27 -1.92 9.01
CA GLN A 102 14.91 -2.07 9.56
C GLN A 102 13.84 -1.92 8.48
N SER A 103 14.01 -1.01 7.52
CA SER A 103 13.03 -0.77 6.46
C SER A 103 13.06 -1.83 5.37
N LYS A 104 14.22 -2.39 5.05
CA LYS A 104 14.36 -3.39 3.99
C LYS A 104 13.46 -4.62 4.18
N PRO A 105 13.45 -5.30 5.35
CA PRO A 105 12.55 -6.44 5.56
C PRO A 105 11.06 -6.10 5.37
N LEU A 106 10.65 -4.90 5.77
CA LEU A 106 9.27 -4.44 5.62
C LEU A 106 8.89 -4.22 4.15
N LEU A 107 9.81 -3.67 3.37
CA LEU A 107 9.62 -3.47 1.93
C LEU A 107 9.69 -4.80 1.16
N ASP A 108 10.57 -5.70 1.54
CA ASP A 108 10.67 -7.04 0.95
C ASP A 108 9.38 -7.85 1.21
N GLU A 109 8.78 -7.69 2.38
CA GLU A 109 7.52 -8.34 2.71
C GLU A 109 6.36 -7.85 1.84
N LEU A 110 6.33 -6.57 1.48
CA LEU A 110 5.38 -6.05 0.49
C LEU A 110 5.57 -6.73 -0.88
N LEU A 111 6.80 -6.97 -1.29
CA LEU A 111 7.09 -7.61 -2.57
C LEU A 111 6.68 -9.09 -2.61
N THR A 112 6.52 -9.76 -1.46
CA THR A 112 5.95 -11.12 -1.42
C THR A 112 4.49 -11.17 -1.88
N CYS A 113 3.80 -10.02 -1.90
CA CYS A 113 2.43 -9.88 -2.39
C CYS A 113 2.34 -9.80 -3.92
N VAL A 114 3.47 -9.63 -4.59
CA VAL A 114 3.57 -9.39 -6.03
C VAL A 114 3.93 -10.69 -6.75
N LYS A 115 3.19 -10.99 -7.82
CA LYS A 115 3.52 -12.06 -8.75
C LYS A 115 3.73 -11.49 -10.15
N PHE A 116 4.68 -12.03 -10.86
CA PHE A 116 4.85 -11.75 -12.28
C PHE A 116 3.84 -12.59 -13.11
N VAL A 117 3.19 -11.95 -14.06
CA VAL A 117 2.26 -12.61 -14.98
C VAL A 117 2.94 -12.74 -16.34
N GLY A 118 3.30 -13.96 -16.70
CA GLY A 118 3.92 -14.24 -18.00
C GLY A 118 2.95 -14.03 -19.17
N GLY A 119 3.47 -13.92 -20.39
CA GLY A 119 2.65 -13.74 -21.60
C GLY A 119 1.64 -14.87 -21.87
N ASN A 120 1.81 -16.01 -21.24
CA ASN A 120 0.88 -17.15 -21.26
C ASN A 120 -0.16 -17.11 -20.11
N GLY A 121 -0.19 -16.03 -19.31
CA GLY A 121 -1.08 -15.87 -18.16
C GLY A 121 -0.65 -16.66 -16.92
N ILE A 122 0.50 -17.33 -16.92
CA ILE A 122 1.02 -18.06 -15.75
C ILE A 122 1.59 -17.06 -14.76
N GLU A 123 1.11 -17.17 -13.52
CA GLU A 123 1.60 -16.39 -12.38
C GLU A 123 2.80 -17.07 -11.74
N THR A 124 3.91 -16.36 -11.60
CA THR A 124 5.11 -16.84 -10.92
C THR A 124 5.51 -15.88 -9.79
N PRO A 125 6.12 -16.40 -8.71
CA PRO A 125 6.68 -15.53 -7.68
C PRO A 125 7.68 -14.55 -8.28
N LEU A 126 7.78 -13.36 -7.67
CA LEU A 126 8.78 -12.37 -8.07
C LEU A 126 10.18 -12.89 -7.74
N VAL A 127 11.09 -12.82 -8.70
CA VAL A 127 12.51 -13.16 -8.55
C VAL A 127 13.38 -11.96 -8.92
N ASP A 128 14.60 -11.93 -8.36
CA ASP A 128 15.50 -10.78 -8.49
C ASP A 128 16.03 -10.58 -9.93
N GLU A 129 16.10 -11.65 -10.72
CA GLU A 129 16.68 -11.60 -12.03
C GLU A 129 15.69 -12.00 -13.15
N GLY A 130 15.72 -11.30 -14.25
CA GLY A 130 15.04 -11.64 -15.51
C GLY A 130 13.60 -11.17 -15.64
N GLN A 131 12.90 -10.90 -14.56
CA GLN A 131 11.51 -10.41 -14.63
C GLN A 131 11.44 -8.88 -14.68
N ILE A 132 12.31 -8.20 -13.95
CA ILE A 132 12.36 -6.74 -13.84
C ILE A 132 13.78 -6.26 -14.16
N GLU A 133 13.87 -5.33 -15.11
CA GLU A 133 15.14 -4.78 -15.58
C GLU A 133 15.31 -3.30 -15.21
N GLU A 134 14.23 -2.65 -14.71
CA GLU A 134 14.20 -1.23 -14.38
C GLU A 134 13.99 -0.98 -12.89
N ILE A 135 14.80 -0.10 -12.33
CA ILE A 135 14.68 0.36 -10.92
C ILE A 135 13.31 0.98 -10.67
N SER A 136 12.80 1.74 -11.66
CA SER A 136 11.49 2.39 -11.58
C SER A 136 10.34 1.39 -11.42
N THR A 137 10.44 0.23 -12.04
CA THR A 137 9.45 -0.85 -11.92
C THR A 137 9.44 -1.41 -10.50
N TRP A 138 10.59 -1.70 -9.91
CA TRP A 138 10.73 -2.13 -8.51
C TRP A 138 10.10 -1.12 -7.54
N THR A 139 10.42 0.17 -7.74
CA THR A 139 9.86 1.24 -6.91
C THR A 139 8.34 1.32 -7.05
N ARG A 140 7.84 1.26 -8.29
CA ARG A 140 6.40 1.34 -8.56
C ARG A 140 5.63 0.18 -7.95
N LEU A 141 6.15 -1.04 -8.02
CA LEU A 141 5.53 -2.22 -7.41
C LEU A 141 5.42 -2.09 -5.89
N LYS A 142 6.45 -1.56 -5.22
CA LYS A 142 6.38 -1.26 -3.78
C LYS A 142 5.30 -0.23 -3.46
N ILE A 143 5.20 0.83 -4.26
CA ILE A 143 4.18 1.87 -4.10
C ILE A 143 2.76 1.29 -4.27
N GLU A 144 2.52 0.52 -5.31
CA GLU A 144 1.20 -0.06 -5.57
C GLU A 144 0.82 -1.11 -4.51
N ALA A 145 1.77 -1.94 -4.07
CA ALA A 145 1.57 -2.87 -2.98
C ALA A 145 1.25 -2.13 -1.66
N PHE A 146 1.99 -1.06 -1.36
CA PHE A 146 1.73 -0.23 -0.18
C PHE A 146 0.33 0.40 -0.22
N LYS A 147 -0.05 1.00 -1.34
CA LYS A 147 -1.39 1.57 -1.54
C LYS A 147 -2.50 0.55 -1.33
N LEU A 148 -2.33 -0.67 -1.84
CA LEU A 148 -3.30 -1.75 -1.67
C LEU A 148 -3.51 -2.09 -0.19
N HIS A 149 -2.44 -2.11 0.61
CA HIS A 149 -2.51 -2.42 2.03
C HIS A 149 -3.05 -1.26 2.88
N VAL A 150 -2.76 -0.03 2.51
CA VAL A 150 -3.32 1.16 3.18
C VAL A 150 -4.81 1.30 2.90
N ALA A 151 -5.28 0.86 1.73
CA ALA A 151 -6.70 0.90 1.37
C ALA A 151 -7.61 0.01 2.23
N PHE A 152 -7.06 -0.93 3.02
CA PHE A 152 -7.88 -1.75 3.92
C PHE A 152 -8.47 -0.93 5.08
N VAL A 153 -7.81 0.15 5.48
CA VAL A 153 -8.33 1.08 6.50
C VAL A 153 -9.70 1.62 6.09
N LYS A 154 -9.94 1.76 4.78
CA LYS A 154 -11.23 2.17 4.23
C LYS A 154 -12.30 1.05 4.31
N ALA A 155 -11.91 -0.21 4.33
CA ALA A 155 -12.85 -1.34 4.33
C ALA A 155 -13.37 -1.72 5.73
N THR A 156 -12.72 -1.27 6.79
CA THR A 156 -13.14 -1.50 8.18
C THR A 156 -14.17 -0.47 8.66
N ALA A 157 -14.49 0.53 7.86
CA ALA A 157 -15.48 1.58 8.15
C ALA A 157 -16.93 1.23 7.75
N ASN A 158 -17.19 -0.02 7.32
CA ASN A 158 -18.55 -0.53 7.01
C ASN A 158 -19.05 -1.46 8.10
#